data_80194a9a818214f287fa5d790cb0e757
#
_entry.id   80194a9a818214f287fa5d790cb0e757
#
_cell.length_a   1.000
_cell.length_b   1.000
_cell.length_c   1.000
_cell.angle_alpha   90.00
_cell.angle_beta   90.00
_cell.angle_gamma   90.00
#
_symmetry.space_group_name_H-M   'P 1'
#
loop_
_entity.id
_entity.type
_entity.pdbx_description
1 polymer ?
#
loop_
_entity_poly.entity_id
_entity_poly.type
_entity_poly.pdbx_seq_one_letter_code
_entity_poly.pdbx_strand_id
1 'polypeptide(L)'
;TYYRPTVVLTMSNGFVTGSARSVPGFDLYQAIESCSDLLENFGGHMYAAGLTMRPERVEEFTRRFNAYVEENIDPITLQPQVEIDSELFFSNITPAFRRDLNRFQPFGPGNPAPVFVTRGVVSHGETKLVGADCEHLRMDLMQRQKPNTTIQTIAFQQPTHYEWIRAGHPIDVCYQIVENHYRGSVSVQLRIKDIKPLRSKQ
;
A
#
# COMPACT_ATOMS: atom_id res chain seq x y z
N THR A 1 -5.83 8.88 2.15
CA THR A 1 -6.41 7.68 1.50
C THR A 1 -7.10 6.85 2.58
N TYR A 2 -8.34 6.48 2.35
CA TYR A 2 -9.12 5.67 3.28
C TYR A 2 -9.05 4.20 2.84
N TYR A 3 -8.72 3.28 3.75
CA TYR A 3 -8.74 1.85 3.50
C TYR A 3 -10.12 1.28 3.90
N ARG A 4 -11.11 1.60 3.06
CA ARG A 4 -12.52 1.25 3.28
C ARG A 4 -13.23 1.10 1.94
N PRO A 5 -14.34 0.34 1.84
CA PRO A 5 -15.25 0.44 0.70
C PRO A 5 -15.67 1.90 0.54
N THR A 6 -15.49 2.46 -0.65
CA THR A 6 -15.66 3.89 -0.88
C THR A 6 -16.40 4.13 -2.18
N VAL A 7 -17.38 5.03 -2.15
CA VAL A 7 -18.10 5.54 -3.33
C VAL A 7 -17.80 7.02 -3.48
N VAL A 8 -17.26 7.43 -4.62
CA VAL A 8 -17.08 8.84 -4.99
C VAL A 8 -18.22 9.24 -5.91
N LEU A 9 -18.96 10.26 -5.51
CA LEU A 9 -20.13 10.74 -6.23
C LEU A 9 -19.85 12.08 -6.89
N THR A 10 -20.40 12.31 -8.10
CA THR A 10 -20.35 13.58 -8.81
C THR A 10 -21.65 13.85 -9.56
N MET A 11 -21.99 15.13 -9.72
CA MET A 11 -23.15 15.56 -10.55
C MET A 11 -22.78 15.53 -12.03
N SER A 12 -23.63 14.90 -12.84
CA SER A 12 -23.49 14.85 -14.29
C SER A 12 -24.87 14.79 -14.96
N ASN A 13 -25.18 15.75 -15.82
CA ASN A 13 -26.42 15.80 -16.62
C ASN A 13 -27.71 15.64 -15.79
N GLY A 14 -27.78 16.24 -14.62
CA GLY A 14 -28.96 16.17 -13.74
C GLY A 14 -29.06 14.90 -12.89
N PHE A 15 -28.12 13.96 -13.02
CA PHE A 15 -27.99 12.77 -12.20
C PHE A 15 -26.72 12.84 -11.34
N VAL A 16 -26.69 12.02 -10.30
CA VAL A 16 -25.49 11.72 -9.54
C VAL A 16 -24.90 10.43 -10.05
N THR A 17 -23.66 10.48 -10.53
CA THR A 17 -22.91 9.30 -10.94
C THR A 17 -21.85 8.97 -9.90
N GLY A 18 -21.60 7.68 -9.68
CA GLY A 18 -20.63 7.19 -8.70
C GLY A 18 -19.63 6.20 -9.27
N SER A 19 -18.42 6.27 -8.74
CA SER A 19 -17.40 5.25 -8.94
C SER A 19 -17.01 4.68 -7.57
N ALA A 20 -17.16 3.38 -7.43
CA ALA A 20 -16.95 2.67 -6.17
C ALA A 20 -15.72 1.77 -6.23
N ARG A 21 -15.03 1.63 -5.11
CA ARG A 21 -13.89 0.73 -4.91
C ARG A 21 -14.03 0.01 -3.58
N SER A 22 -13.65 -1.26 -3.56
CA SER A 22 -13.67 -2.11 -2.38
C SER A 22 -12.30 -2.26 -1.73
N VAL A 23 -12.31 -2.93 -0.58
CA VAL A 23 -11.13 -3.54 0.06
C VAL A 23 -11.16 -5.06 -0.16
N PRO A 24 -10.02 -5.78 -0.07
CA PRO A 24 -10.00 -7.23 -0.16
C PRO A 24 -10.95 -7.87 0.86
N GLY A 25 -11.68 -8.91 0.43
CA GLY A 25 -12.60 -9.65 1.30
C GLY A 25 -14.01 -9.07 1.44
N PHE A 26 -14.32 -7.91 0.81
CA PHE A 26 -15.66 -7.32 0.84
C PHE A 26 -16.25 -7.22 -0.57
N ASP A 27 -17.46 -7.79 -0.75
CA ASP A 27 -18.18 -7.73 -2.03
C ASP A 27 -18.95 -6.42 -2.16
N LEU A 28 -18.35 -5.48 -2.87
CA LEU A 28 -18.91 -4.15 -3.14
C LEU A 28 -20.16 -4.22 -4.05
N TYR A 29 -20.18 -5.20 -4.99
CA TYR A 29 -21.30 -5.32 -5.91
C TYR A 29 -22.59 -5.66 -5.15
N GLN A 30 -22.55 -6.60 -4.23
CA GLN A 30 -23.69 -6.93 -3.39
C GLN A 30 -24.15 -5.75 -2.51
N ALA A 31 -23.21 -4.96 -1.99
CA ALA A 31 -23.54 -3.77 -1.23
C ALA A 31 -24.32 -2.72 -2.07
N ILE A 32 -23.93 -2.52 -3.33
CA ILE A 32 -24.63 -1.62 -4.25
C ILE A 32 -25.96 -2.22 -4.70
N GLU A 33 -25.99 -3.52 -5.01
CA GLU A 33 -27.20 -4.23 -5.42
C GLU A 33 -28.29 -4.21 -4.35
N SER A 34 -27.92 -4.23 -3.07
CA SER A 34 -28.86 -4.09 -1.94
C SER A 34 -29.62 -2.73 -1.93
N CYS A 35 -29.10 -1.76 -2.69
CA CYS A 35 -29.68 -0.43 -2.88
C CYS A 35 -30.25 -0.23 -4.29
N SER A 36 -30.45 -1.29 -5.08
CA SER A 36 -30.82 -1.22 -6.49
C SER A 36 -32.09 -0.43 -6.79
N ASP A 37 -33.07 -0.46 -5.88
CA ASP A 37 -34.32 0.31 -5.97
C ASP A 37 -34.15 1.83 -5.89
N LEU A 38 -32.96 2.31 -5.47
CA LEU A 38 -32.61 3.73 -5.43
C LEU A 38 -31.81 4.18 -6.66
N LEU A 39 -31.38 3.22 -7.50
CA LEU A 39 -30.47 3.47 -8.62
C LEU A 39 -31.18 3.43 -9.96
N GLU A 40 -30.83 4.32 -10.87
CA GLU A 40 -31.28 4.30 -12.28
C GLU A 40 -30.48 3.25 -13.06
N ASN A 41 -29.19 3.10 -12.72
CA ASN A 41 -28.29 2.12 -13.32
C ASN A 41 -27.09 1.84 -12.38
N PHE A 42 -26.61 0.58 -12.39
CA PHE A 42 -25.36 0.20 -11.74
C PHE A 42 -24.74 -1.02 -12.43
N GLY A 43 -23.45 -1.22 -12.23
CA GLY A 43 -22.74 -2.38 -12.76
C GLY A 43 -21.29 -2.42 -12.31
N GLY A 44 -20.70 -3.60 -12.39
CA GLY A 44 -19.32 -3.80 -11.95
C GLY A 44 -19.06 -5.23 -11.47
N HIS A 45 -18.17 -5.35 -10.54
CA HIS A 45 -17.79 -6.60 -9.87
C HIS A 45 -17.40 -6.35 -8.41
N MET A 46 -17.07 -7.38 -7.66
CA MET A 46 -16.81 -7.30 -6.22
C MET A 46 -15.77 -6.25 -5.77
N TYR A 47 -14.86 -5.80 -6.65
CA TYR A 47 -13.81 -4.83 -6.29
C TYR A 47 -14.05 -3.41 -6.81
N ALA A 48 -14.86 -3.27 -7.85
CA ALA A 48 -15.13 -1.97 -8.45
C ALA A 48 -16.49 -1.96 -9.14
N ALA A 49 -17.24 -0.88 -8.94
CA ALA A 49 -18.54 -0.70 -9.58
C ALA A 49 -18.78 0.77 -9.93
N GLY A 50 -19.67 0.97 -10.91
CA GLY A 50 -20.26 2.27 -11.25
C GLY A 50 -21.73 2.28 -10.93
N LEU A 51 -22.27 3.46 -10.64
CA LEU A 51 -23.69 3.64 -10.36
C LEU A 51 -24.19 5.01 -10.82
N THR A 52 -25.50 5.13 -11.01
CA THR A 52 -26.18 6.38 -11.32
C THR A 52 -27.48 6.44 -10.54
N MET A 53 -27.78 7.58 -9.94
CA MET A 53 -29.01 7.81 -9.18
C MET A 53 -29.51 9.24 -9.34
N ARG A 54 -30.74 9.49 -8.91
CA ARG A 54 -31.25 10.87 -8.80
C ARG A 54 -30.69 11.56 -7.56
N PRO A 55 -30.46 12.88 -7.59
CA PRO A 55 -29.91 13.63 -6.47
C PRO A 55 -30.68 13.43 -5.15
N GLU A 56 -32.01 13.36 -5.20
CA GLU A 56 -32.85 13.14 -4.04
C GLU A 56 -32.72 11.76 -3.38
N ARG A 57 -32.04 10.81 -4.05
CA ARG A 57 -31.80 9.46 -3.52
C ARG A 57 -30.46 9.31 -2.78
N VAL A 58 -29.59 10.30 -2.87
CA VAL A 58 -28.21 10.23 -2.33
C VAL A 58 -28.21 9.98 -0.83
N GLU A 59 -29.03 10.66 -0.07
CA GLU A 59 -29.06 10.52 1.39
C GLU A 59 -29.48 9.12 1.81
N GLU A 60 -30.55 8.60 1.22
CA GLU A 60 -31.06 7.26 1.53
C GLU A 60 -30.09 6.17 1.05
N PHE A 61 -29.48 6.34 -0.13
CA PHE A 61 -28.41 5.46 -0.61
C PHE A 61 -27.24 5.43 0.38
N THR A 62 -26.78 6.59 0.82
CA THR A 62 -25.66 6.70 1.76
C THR A 62 -25.96 5.97 3.07
N ARG A 63 -27.16 6.16 3.61
CA ARG A 63 -27.60 5.51 4.84
C ARG A 63 -27.63 3.98 4.70
N ARG A 64 -28.25 3.47 3.63
CA ARG A 64 -28.41 2.02 3.40
C ARG A 64 -27.10 1.34 3.05
N PHE A 65 -26.28 1.97 2.20
CA PHE A 65 -24.97 1.47 1.84
C PHE A 65 -24.06 1.35 3.08
N ASN A 66 -24.01 2.38 3.92
CA ASN A 66 -23.21 2.33 5.15
C ASN A 66 -23.69 1.24 6.10
N ALA A 67 -25.00 1.11 6.31
CA ALA A 67 -25.58 0.06 7.15
C ALA A 67 -25.20 -1.33 6.64
N TYR A 68 -25.31 -1.58 5.32
CA TYR A 68 -24.91 -2.84 4.71
C TYR A 68 -23.41 -3.13 4.92
N VAL A 69 -22.57 -2.11 4.73
CA VAL A 69 -21.11 -2.27 4.97
C VAL A 69 -20.84 -2.61 6.42
N GLU A 70 -21.45 -1.91 7.38
CA GLU A 70 -21.26 -2.16 8.81
C GLU A 70 -21.66 -3.58 9.23
N GLU A 71 -22.74 -4.11 8.66
CA GLU A 71 -23.24 -5.45 8.97
C GLU A 71 -22.41 -6.59 8.33
N ASN A 72 -21.80 -6.33 7.17
CA ASN A 72 -21.23 -7.40 6.34
C ASN A 72 -19.71 -7.34 6.20
N ILE A 73 -19.04 -6.28 6.70
CA ILE A 73 -17.60 -6.17 6.60
C ILE A 73 -16.90 -6.87 7.76
N ASP A 74 -15.94 -7.73 7.46
CA ASP A 74 -15.05 -8.23 8.50
C ASP A 74 -14.09 -7.10 8.95
N PRO A 75 -14.08 -6.72 10.25
CA PRO A 75 -13.20 -5.68 10.76
C PRO A 75 -11.72 -5.88 10.44
N ILE A 76 -11.26 -7.12 10.27
CA ILE A 76 -9.87 -7.41 9.91
C ILE A 76 -9.53 -6.88 8.50
N THR A 77 -10.50 -6.85 7.59
CA THR A 77 -10.32 -6.33 6.22
C THR A 77 -10.14 -4.82 6.17
N LEU A 78 -10.45 -4.13 7.27
CA LEU A 78 -10.26 -2.68 7.41
C LEU A 78 -8.84 -2.29 7.83
N GLN A 79 -8.00 -3.27 8.13
CA GLN A 79 -6.59 -3.06 8.44
C GLN A 79 -5.76 -3.33 7.18
N PRO A 80 -5.01 -2.34 6.68
CA PRO A 80 -4.10 -2.56 5.57
C PRO A 80 -3.11 -3.67 5.93
N GLN A 81 -3.04 -4.68 5.08
CA GLN A 81 -2.10 -5.79 5.24
C GLN A 81 -1.08 -5.78 4.10
N VAL A 82 0.15 -6.15 4.40
CA VAL A 82 1.19 -6.37 3.41
C VAL A 82 1.51 -7.85 3.41
N GLU A 83 1.18 -8.53 2.30
CA GLU A 83 1.61 -9.91 2.10
C GLU A 83 3.11 -9.94 1.86
N ILE A 84 3.81 -10.81 2.60
CA ILE A 84 5.25 -10.96 2.55
C ILE A 84 5.57 -12.33 1.98
N ASP A 85 6.27 -12.36 0.85
CA ASP A 85 6.64 -13.60 0.16
C ASP A 85 7.78 -14.32 0.88
N SER A 86 8.77 -13.59 1.41
CA SER A 86 9.91 -14.20 2.09
C SER A 86 10.66 -13.23 2.99
N GLU A 87 11.33 -13.78 3.99
CA GLU A 87 12.35 -13.05 4.76
C GLU A 87 13.72 -13.14 4.05
N LEU A 88 14.40 -12.00 3.92
CA LEU A 88 15.73 -11.91 3.32
C LEU A 88 16.72 -11.20 4.25
N PHE A 89 17.96 -11.65 4.21
CA PHE A 89 19.09 -10.85 4.68
C PHE A 89 19.58 -9.93 3.55
N PHE A 90 20.01 -8.72 3.86
CA PHE A 90 20.53 -7.81 2.84
C PHE A 90 21.69 -8.39 2.03
N SER A 91 22.52 -9.23 2.66
CA SER A 91 23.60 -9.95 2.00
C SER A 91 23.13 -10.96 0.93
N ASN A 92 21.86 -11.35 0.95
CA ASN A 92 21.29 -12.26 -0.05
C ASN A 92 20.83 -11.52 -1.31
N ILE A 93 20.74 -10.19 -1.26
CA ILE A 93 20.38 -9.35 -2.42
C ILE A 93 21.59 -9.20 -3.35
N THR A 94 22.07 -10.32 -3.84
CA THR A 94 23.22 -10.39 -4.75
C THR A 94 22.85 -10.06 -6.19
N PRO A 95 23.84 -9.77 -7.07
CA PRO A 95 23.57 -9.64 -8.51
C PRO A 95 22.92 -10.89 -9.13
N ALA A 96 23.30 -12.09 -8.65
CA ALA A 96 22.70 -13.35 -9.10
C ALA A 96 21.21 -13.42 -8.70
N PHE A 97 20.89 -13.19 -7.42
CA PHE A 97 19.52 -13.14 -6.94
C PHE A 97 18.66 -12.15 -7.73
N ARG A 98 19.17 -10.95 -8.02
CA ARG A 98 18.43 -9.96 -8.81
C ARG A 98 18.19 -10.39 -10.25
N ARG A 99 19.16 -11.04 -10.90
CA ARG A 99 18.95 -11.61 -12.26
C ARG A 99 17.83 -12.64 -12.25
N ASP A 100 17.81 -13.51 -11.23
CA ASP A 100 16.75 -14.53 -11.12
C ASP A 100 15.40 -13.88 -10.82
N LEU A 101 15.34 -12.89 -9.94
CA LEU A 101 14.13 -12.12 -9.66
C LEU A 101 13.58 -11.43 -10.93
N ASN A 102 14.46 -10.88 -11.77
CA ASN A 102 14.05 -10.22 -13.02
C ASN A 102 13.46 -11.20 -14.05
N ARG A 103 13.74 -12.51 -13.94
CA ARG A 103 13.14 -13.54 -14.83
C ARG A 103 11.65 -13.77 -14.58
N PHE A 104 11.13 -13.34 -13.41
CA PHE A 104 9.70 -13.39 -13.11
C PHE A 104 8.91 -12.24 -13.75
N GLN A 105 9.57 -11.25 -14.33
CA GLN A 105 8.90 -10.14 -15.00
C GLN A 105 8.21 -10.58 -16.32
N PRO A 106 7.16 -9.87 -16.78
CA PRO A 106 6.65 -8.61 -16.22
C PRO A 106 5.75 -8.80 -15.00
N PHE A 107 5.91 -7.92 -14.00
CA PHE A 107 5.01 -7.88 -12.85
C PHE A 107 3.73 -7.09 -13.16
N GLY A 108 2.61 -7.53 -12.61
CA GLY A 108 1.30 -6.89 -12.81
C GLY A 108 0.16 -7.68 -12.16
N PRO A 109 -1.09 -7.45 -12.58
CA PRO A 109 -2.23 -8.25 -12.12
C PRO A 109 -2.00 -9.74 -12.36
N GLY A 110 -2.18 -10.57 -11.32
CA GLY A 110 -1.94 -12.02 -11.37
C GLY A 110 -0.46 -12.45 -11.23
N ASN A 111 0.48 -11.49 -11.30
CA ASN A 111 1.90 -11.74 -11.04
C ASN A 111 2.50 -10.52 -10.31
N PRO A 112 2.17 -10.29 -9.03
CA PRO A 112 2.65 -9.13 -8.29
C PRO A 112 4.17 -9.20 -8.07
N ALA A 113 4.81 -8.02 -8.02
CA ALA A 113 6.22 -7.96 -7.64
C ALA A 113 6.40 -8.44 -6.20
N PRO A 114 7.33 -9.36 -5.94
CA PRO A 114 7.52 -9.92 -4.60
C PRO A 114 7.86 -8.88 -3.54
N VAL A 115 7.32 -9.08 -2.36
CA VAL A 115 7.58 -8.29 -1.16
C VAL A 115 8.40 -9.10 -0.17
N PHE A 116 9.53 -8.56 0.23
CA PHE A 116 10.44 -9.18 1.18
C PHE A 116 10.40 -8.44 2.51
N VAL A 117 10.78 -9.13 3.58
CA VAL A 117 11.01 -8.52 4.89
C VAL A 117 12.45 -8.73 5.33
N THR A 118 13.05 -7.69 5.91
CA THR A 118 14.33 -7.78 6.65
C THR A 118 14.11 -7.22 8.05
N ARG A 119 14.55 -7.98 9.05
CA ARG A 119 14.32 -7.63 10.43
C ARG A 119 15.55 -7.02 11.09
N GLY A 120 15.29 -6.13 12.07
CA GLY A 120 16.32 -5.58 12.92
C GLY A 120 17.33 -4.70 12.20
N VAL A 121 16.94 -3.99 11.15
CA VAL A 121 17.79 -3.05 10.43
C VAL A 121 17.88 -1.71 11.16
N VAL A 122 18.98 -1.01 10.95
CA VAL A 122 19.20 0.34 11.50
C VAL A 122 19.64 1.29 10.39
N SER A 123 19.43 2.57 10.59
CA SER A 123 20.02 3.59 9.73
C SER A 123 21.54 3.57 9.81
N HIS A 124 22.19 3.68 8.65
CA HIS A 124 23.65 3.79 8.53
C HIS A 124 23.99 4.81 7.46
N GLY A 125 24.35 6.00 7.89
CA GLY A 125 24.59 7.13 7.00
C GLY A 125 23.45 8.13 7.01
N GLU A 126 23.04 8.57 5.83
CA GLU A 126 22.06 9.65 5.70
C GLU A 126 20.62 9.12 5.81
N THR A 127 19.86 9.70 6.74
CA THR A 127 18.40 9.57 6.81
C THR A 127 17.80 10.95 6.65
N LYS A 128 16.97 11.14 5.63
CA LYS A 128 16.36 12.44 5.35
C LYS A 128 14.96 12.35 4.79
N LEU A 129 14.17 13.36 5.09
CA LEU A 129 12.91 13.61 4.42
C LEU A 129 13.15 14.22 3.04
N VAL A 130 12.41 13.77 2.04
CA VAL A 130 12.49 14.21 0.65
C VAL A 130 11.08 14.38 0.07
N GLY A 131 10.97 15.04 -1.09
CA GLY A 131 9.71 15.45 -1.69
C GLY A 131 9.42 16.92 -1.42
N ALA A 132 8.44 17.51 -2.11
CA ALA A 132 8.12 18.94 -1.99
C ALA A 132 7.62 19.28 -0.57
N ASP A 133 6.85 18.38 0.03
CA ASP A 133 6.25 18.53 1.37
C ASP A 133 6.95 17.67 2.43
N CYS A 134 8.19 17.22 2.16
CA CYS A 134 8.93 16.32 3.06
C CYS A 134 8.16 15.01 3.40
N GLU A 135 7.32 14.56 2.50
CA GLU A 135 6.39 13.44 2.68
C GLU A 135 7.00 12.06 2.46
N HIS A 136 8.23 12.00 1.95
CA HIS A 136 8.95 10.74 1.69
C HIS A 136 10.18 10.62 2.58
N LEU A 137 10.58 9.39 2.88
CA LEU A 137 11.74 9.10 3.71
C LEU A 137 12.79 8.35 2.88
N ARG A 138 13.96 8.98 2.66
CA ARG A 138 15.14 8.37 2.08
C ARG A 138 16.13 8.01 3.16
N MET A 139 16.65 6.79 3.14
CA MET A 139 17.59 6.30 4.15
C MET A 139 18.50 5.22 3.58
N ASP A 140 19.67 5.10 4.16
CA ASP A 140 20.57 3.97 3.96
C ASP A 140 20.41 3.03 5.15
N LEU A 141 19.96 1.80 4.90
CA LEU A 141 19.72 0.82 5.94
C LEU A 141 20.81 -0.23 5.96
N MET A 142 21.22 -0.60 7.16
CA MET A 142 22.18 -1.65 7.43
C MET A 142 21.58 -2.70 8.36
N GLN A 143 21.80 -3.97 8.06
CA GLN A 143 21.42 -5.06 8.94
C GLN A 143 22.50 -5.33 9.99
N ARG A 144 22.15 -5.24 11.29
CA ARG A 144 23.11 -5.37 12.40
C ARG A 144 23.86 -6.70 12.42
N GLN A 145 23.23 -7.79 11.97
CA GLN A 145 23.84 -9.12 11.93
C GLN A 145 24.90 -9.27 10.83
N LYS A 146 24.90 -8.37 9.82
CA LYS A 146 25.85 -8.33 8.71
C LYS A 146 26.15 -6.86 8.37
N PRO A 147 26.96 -6.18 9.20
CA PRO A 147 27.16 -4.73 9.17
C PRO A 147 27.76 -4.20 7.85
N ASN A 148 28.36 -5.07 7.04
CA ASN A 148 28.99 -4.67 5.79
C ASN A 148 28.02 -4.51 4.61
N THR A 149 26.72 -4.77 4.81
CA THR A 149 25.72 -4.64 3.75
C THR A 149 24.79 -3.50 4.04
N THR A 150 25.00 -2.38 3.34
CA THR A 150 24.15 -1.20 3.38
C THR A 150 23.41 -1.08 2.06
N ILE A 151 22.09 -0.81 2.12
CA ILE A 151 21.28 -0.65 0.92
C ILE A 151 20.48 0.65 1.03
N GLN A 152 20.47 1.41 -0.07
CA GLN A 152 19.67 2.61 -0.20
C GLN A 152 18.19 2.28 -0.28
N THR A 153 17.37 3.02 0.45
CA THR A 153 15.94 2.78 0.54
C THR A 153 15.12 4.05 0.37
N ILE A 154 13.90 3.90 -0.11
CA ILE A 154 12.90 4.97 -0.21
C ILE A 154 11.55 4.48 0.33
N ALA A 155 10.96 5.22 1.26
CA ALA A 155 9.62 5.01 1.77
C ALA A 155 8.74 6.19 1.36
N PHE A 156 7.79 5.95 0.46
CA PHE A 156 6.87 6.98 -0.01
C PHE A 156 5.75 7.20 1.01
N GLN A 157 5.44 8.45 1.33
CA GLN A 157 4.37 8.89 2.23
C GLN A 157 4.45 8.27 3.65
N GLN A 158 5.68 8.05 4.14
CA GLN A 158 5.95 7.47 5.46
C GLN A 158 6.91 8.33 6.31
N PRO A 159 6.68 9.64 6.48
CA PRO A 159 7.58 10.52 7.24
C PRO A 159 7.52 10.26 8.76
N THR A 160 6.46 9.62 9.25
CA THR A 160 6.18 9.44 10.69
C THR A 160 7.26 8.68 11.45
N HIS A 161 8.06 7.86 10.75
CA HIS A 161 9.13 7.08 11.36
C HIS A 161 10.50 7.77 11.35
N TYR A 162 10.59 9.00 10.83
CA TYR A 162 11.85 9.70 10.62
C TYR A 162 12.69 9.84 11.89
N GLU A 163 12.12 10.38 12.97
CA GLU A 163 12.87 10.61 14.20
C GLU A 163 13.34 9.31 14.87
N TRP A 164 12.50 8.26 14.84
CA TRP A 164 12.86 6.94 15.35
C TRP A 164 14.07 6.35 14.63
N ILE A 165 14.04 6.42 13.31
CA ILE A 165 15.10 5.85 12.46
C ILE A 165 16.37 6.68 12.52
N ARG A 166 16.27 8.01 12.51
CA ARG A 166 17.39 8.95 12.66
C ARG A 166 18.12 8.76 13.98
N ALA A 167 17.42 8.43 15.04
CA ALA A 167 17.99 8.11 16.35
C ALA A 167 18.72 6.76 16.38
N GLY A 168 18.76 6.01 15.27
CA GLY A 168 19.44 4.71 15.19
C GLY A 168 18.68 3.56 15.83
N HIS A 169 17.40 3.73 16.13
CA HIS A 169 16.58 2.64 16.65
C HIS A 169 16.30 1.58 15.60
N PRO A 170 16.26 0.29 15.98
CA PRO A 170 16.03 -0.79 15.04
C PRO A 170 14.58 -0.83 14.55
N ILE A 171 14.42 -1.24 13.29
CA ILE A 171 13.15 -1.42 12.62
C ILE A 171 13.12 -2.73 11.84
N ASP A 172 11.94 -3.29 11.64
CA ASP A 172 11.68 -4.26 10.57
C ASP A 172 11.14 -3.49 9.36
N VAL A 173 11.53 -3.89 8.16
CA VAL A 173 11.07 -3.27 6.91
C VAL A 173 10.56 -4.32 5.95
N CYS A 174 9.40 -4.10 5.34
CA CYS A 174 8.99 -4.85 4.18
C CYS A 174 9.09 -3.99 2.92
N TYR A 175 9.55 -4.59 1.83
CA TYR A 175 9.98 -3.85 0.65
C TYR A 175 9.93 -4.67 -0.63
N GLN A 176 9.94 -3.96 -1.75
CA GLN A 176 10.25 -4.48 -3.08
C GLN A 176 11.67 -4.06 -3.48
N ILE A 177 12.38 -4.93 -4.18
CA ILE A 177 13.69 -4.63 -4.75
C ILE A 177 13.48 -4.00 -6.11
N VAL A 178 13.98 -2.79 -6.31
CA VAL A 178 13.85 -2.04 -7.54
C VAL A 178 15.21 -1.57 -8.05
N GLU A 179 15.30 -1.30 -9.35
CA GLU A 179 16.45 -0.63 -9.95
C GLU A 179 16.16 0.87 -10.03
N ASN A 180 17.08 1.65 -9.49
CA ASN A 180 17.05 3.11 -9.60
C ASN A 180 17.97 3.54 -10.74
N HIS A 181 17.39 4.10 -11.78
CA HIS A 181 18.09 4.64 -12.94
C HIS A 181 18.28 6.16 -12.75
N TYR A 182 19.47 6.57 -12.37
CA TYR A 182 19.75 7.98 -12.15
C TYR A 182 21.06 8.40 -12.85
N ARG A 183 20.99 9.42 -13.73
CA ARG A 183 22.12 9.98 -14.49
C ARG A 183 22.98 8.93 -15.19
N GLY A 184 22.34 7.93 -15.81
CA GLY A 184 23.03 6.84 -16.52
C GLY A 184 23.61 5.74 -15.65
N SER A 185 23.49 5.84 -14.34
CA SER A 185 23.86 4.79 -13.38
C SER A 185 22.63 3.98 -12.96
N VAL A 186 22.82 2.66 -12.82
CA VAL A 186 21.78 1.75 -12.31
C VAL A 186 22.23 1.25 -10.95
N SER A 187 21.46 1.53 -9.93
CA SER A 187 21.71 1.08 -8.56
C SER A 187 20.51 0.31 -8.00
N VAL A 188 20.79 -0.56 -7.04
CA VAL A 188 19.72 -1.26 -6.29
C VAL A 188 19.16 -0.32 -5.25
N GLN A 189 17.84 -0.26 -5.18
CA GLN A 189 17.12 0.47 -4.15
C GLN A 189 15.99 -0.39 -3.59
N LEU A 190 15.72 -0.29 -2.29
CA LEU A 190 14.54 -0.90 -1.69
C LEU A 190 13.41 0.12 -1.65
N ARG A 191 12.30 -0.22 -2.28
CA ARG A 191 11.05 0.53 -2.14
C ARG A 191 10.27 -0.02 -0.97
N ILE A 192 10.30 0.71 0.14
CA ILE A 192 9.63 0.29 1.38
C ILE A 192 8.11 0.32 1.19
N LYS A 193 7.46 -0.74 1.63
CA LYS A 193 6.00 -0.87 1.70
C LYS A 193 5.49 -0.50 3.08
N ASP A 194 6.19 -0.95 4.12
CA ASP A 194 5.83 -0.65 5.50
C ASP A 194 7.04 -0.73 6.42
N ILE A 195 6.98 -0.02 7.54
CA ILE A 195 8.03 0.08 8.56
C ILE A 195 7.42 -0.26 9.91
N LYS A 196 8.01 -1.24 10.61
CA LYS A 196 7.63 -1.60 11.97
C LYS A 196 8.76 -1.24 12.94
N PRO A 197 8.60 -0.22 13.80
CA PRO A 197 9.54 0.08 14.87
C PRO A 197 9.66 -1.08 15.86
N LEU A 198 10.89 -1.48 16.17
CA LEU A 198 11.16 -2.47 17.20
C LEU A 198 11.32 -1.76 18.55
N ARG A 199 10.27 -1.78 19.36
CA ARG A 199 10.35 -1.32 20.74
C ARG A 199 11.03 -2.41 21.59
N SER A 200 12.06 -2.06 22.34
CA SER A 200 12.60 -2.94 23.36
C SER A 200 11.44 -3.34 24.31
N LYS A 201 11.23 -4.63 24.52
CA LYS A 201 10.37 -5.06 25.61
C LYS A 201 10.98 -4.51 26.90
N GLN A 202 10.30 -3.59 27.56
CA GLN A 202 10.56 -3.23 28.95
C GLN A 202 10.30 -4.42 29.85
#